data_057e6bf6ba7385f6fc457c1b470a249d
#
_entry.id   057e6bf6ba7385f6fc457c1b470a249d
#
_cell.length_a   1.000
_cell.length_b   1.000
_cell.length_c   1.000
_cell.angle_alpha   90.00
_cell.angle_beta   90.00
_cell.angle_gamma   90.00
#
_symmetry.space_group_name_H-M   'P 1'
#
loop_
_entity.id
_entity.type
_entity.pdbx_description
1 polymer ?
#
loop_
_entity_poly.entity_id
_entity_poly.type
_entity_poly.pdbx_seq_one_letter_code
_entity_poly.pdbx_strand_id
1 'polypeptide(L)'
;MTPLRLSQIAAMTGGILRGADTVVDALVTDTRKLAAGGAAGSSVFVALKGENFDGHDHLAAAAAAGVAAALVARPVDVDLPQLLVADTERALGDLAAAIQRQRSTRVVAITGSNGKTSVKALALSILQHATSPGEVYANPGNRNNEIGLPLAVIDAPGAAHFAIYEMGAGKPGDIAYLTDIAPPHVALVNNIAPAHLERMGSLLAVAQTKGAIYEALRPDGVAVINADDAFGSWFQQRLATRGDQAPRVIRFGLEAGADVSARDVRSTPAGTRFVLVAPSGEIEVSIAMPGRHNVLNALAAASLALALALPLPAIATGLAAAHAVAGRLVSHALAGGAVLIDDSYNANPGSLDAAIETLASGRGEGEAWLVLG
;
A
#
# COMPACT_ATOMS: atom_id res chain seq x y z
N MET A 1 -18.19 0.77 3.81
CA MET A 1 -18.14 2.23 4.13
C MET A 1 -19.08 2.51 5.30
N THR A 2 -18.78 3.49 6.18
CA THR A 2 -19.77 3.98 7.15
C THR A 2 -20.95 4.59 6.41
N PRO A 3 -22.23 4.34 6.80
CA PRO A 3 -23.38 4.90 6.12
C PRO A 3 -23.36 6.44 6.06
N LEU A 4 -23.62 7.01 4.89
CA LEU A 4 -23.69 8.45 4.62
C LEU A 4 -24.94 8.79 3.83
N ARG A 5 -25.49 9.99 4.04
CA ARG A 5 -26.51 10.55 3.14
C ARG A 5 -25.87 11.06 1.85
N LEU A 6 -26.60 11.00 0.75
CA LEU A 6 -26.12 11.56 -0.53
C LEU A 6 -25.81 13.07 -0.42
N SER A 7 -26.56 13.81 0.38
CA SER A 7 -26.26 15.23 0.67
C SER A 7 -24.92 15.43 1.38
N GLN A 8 -24.52 14.51 2.26
CA GLN A 8 -23.21 14.55 2.90
C GLN A 8 -22.08 14.25 1.89
N ILE A 9 -22.29 13.27 1.01
CA ILE A 9 -21.35 12.98 -0.08
C ILE A 9 -21.23 14.18 -1.02
N ALA A 10 -22.35 14.83 -1.39
CA ALA A 10 -22.35 16.05 -2.18
C ALA A 10 -21.50 17.17 -1.53
N ALA A 11 -21.66 17.38 -0.23
CA ALA A 11 -20.87 18.37 0.51
C ALA A 11 -19.37 18.03 0.56
N MET A 12 -19.02 16.73 0.68
CA MET A 12 -17.63 16.25 0.72
C MET A 12 -16.93 16.34 -0.65
N THR A 13 -17.68 16.23 -1.74
CA THR A 13 -17.16 16.20 -3.12
C THR A 13 -17.35 17.53 -3.87
N GLY A 14 -17.98 18.52 -3.26
CA GLY A 14 -18.38 19.75 -3.94
C GLY A 14 -19.44 19.54 -5.02
N GLY A 15 -20.17 18.42 -4.97
CA GLY A 15 -21.18 18.03 -5.95
C GLY A 15 -22.57 18.59 -5.67
N ILE A 16 -23.47 18.41 -6.63
CA ILE A 16 -24.88 18.77 -6.54
C ILE A 16 -25.74 17.52 -6.58
N LEU A 17 -26.55 17.29 -5.54
CA LEU A 17 -27.51 16.20 -5.51
C LEU A 17 -28.74 16.55 -6.35
N ARG A 18 -29.11 15.64 -7.25
CA ARG A 18 -30.35 15.63 -8.01
C ARG A 18 -31.15 14.38 -7.66
N GLY A 19 -32.35 14.55 -7.14
CA GLY A 19 -33.22 13.46 -6.71
C GLY A 19 -33.27 13.29 -5.19
N ALA A 20 -33.74 12.13 -4.73
CA ALA A 20 -33.96 11.84 -3.31
C ALA A 20 -32.65 11.73 -2.52
N ASP A 21 -32.64 12.25 -1.29
CA ASP A 21 -31.51 12.15 -0.36
C ASP A 21 -31.59 10.84 0.43
N THR A 22 -31.00 9.78 -0.09
CA THR A 22 -30.97 8.43 0.52
C THR A 22 -29.68 8.19 1.30
N VAL A 23 -29.70 7.17 2.19
CA VAL A 23 -28.51 6.70 2.90
C VAL A 23 -27.88 5.57 2.12
N VAL A 24 -26.54 5.64 1.96
CA VAL A 24 -25.74 4.67 1.24
C VAL A 24 -24.53 4.24 2.09
N ASP A 25 -24.05 3.02 1.91
CA ASP A 25 -22.95 2.43 2.69
C ASP A 25 -21.88 1.72 1.83
N ALA A 26 -22.02 1.78 0.51
CA ALA A 26 -21.07 1.18 -0.43
C ALA A 26 -20.86 2.04 -1.68
N LEU A 27 -19.67 1.92 -2.28
CA LEU A 27 -19.38 2.44 -3.61
C LEU A 27 -19.05 1.30 -4.57
N VAL A 28 -19.52 1.40 -5.80
CA VAL A 28 -19.28 0.43 -6.87
C VAL A 28 -18.83 1.16 -8.14
N THR A 29 -17.74 0.69 -8.73
CA THR A 29 -17.17 1.23 -9.99
C THR A 29 -17.31 0.27 -11.17
N ASP A 30 -17.86 -0.94 -10.93
CA ASP A 30 -17.97 -2.01 -11.92
C ASP A 30 -19.34 -2.71 -11.78
N THR A 31 -20.20 -2.58 -12.81
CA THR A 31 -21.55 -3.16 -12.82
C THR A 31 -21.55 -4.69 -12.75
N ARG A 32 -20.48 -5.36 -13.19
CA ARG A 32 -20.34 -6.84 -13.12
C ARG A 32 -20.32 -7.33 -11.68
N LYS A 33 -19.85 -6.52 -10.75
CA LYS A 33 -19.85 -6.84 -9.30
C LYS A 33 -21.23 -6.75 -8.68
N LEU A 34 -22.13 -5.95 -9.25
CA LEU A 34 -23.53 -5.84 -8.84
C LEU A 34 -24.32 -7.10 -9.20
N ALA A 35 -24.08 -7.66 -10.40
CA ALA A 35 -24.73 -8.88 -10.87
C ALA A 35 -24.38 -10.13 -10.03
N ALA A 36 -23.27 -10.12 -9.32
CA ALA A 36 -22.81 -11.23 -8.47
C ALA A 36 -23.41 -11.24 -7.04
N GLY A 37 -24.48 -10.46 -6.76
CA GLY A 37 -25.17 -10.45 -5.46
C GLY A 37 -24.56 -9.50 -4.43
N GLY A 38 -23.83 -8.48 -4.85
CA GLY A 38 -23.39 -7.37 -4.00
C GLY A 38 -24.57 -6.54 -3.49
N ALA A 39 -24.35 -5.74 -2.43
CA ALA A 39 -25.35 -4.86 -1.81
C ALA A 39 -25.76 -3.71 -2.75
N ALA A 40 -26.58 -4.00 -3.75
CA ALA A 40 -27.00 -3.02 -4.76
C ALA A 40 -27.82 -1.88 -4.11
N GLY A 41 -28.80 -2.22 -3.26
CA GLY A 41 -29.81 -1.29 -2.74
C GLY A 41 -29.31 -0.17 -1.82
N SER A 42 -28.04 -0.21 -1.37
CA SER A 42 -27.40 0.84 -0.57
C SER A 42 -26.10 1.35 -1.17
N SER A 43 -25.84 1.05 -2.44
CA SER A 43 -24.61 1.45 -3.12
C SER A 43 -24.77 2.65 -4.06
N VAL A 44 -23.67 3.42 -4.22
CA VAL A 44 -23.53 4.45 -5.24
C VAL A 44 -22.66 3.91 -6.36
N PHE A 45 -23.14 3.94 -7.58
CA PHE A 45 -22.34 3.67 -8.76
C PHE A 45 -21.53 4.90 -9.13
N VAL A 46 -20.20 4.75 -9.19
CA VAL A 46 -19.28 5.84 -9.59
C VAL A 46 -18.98 5.69 -11.08
N ALA A 47 -19.45 6.62 -11.90
CA ALA A 47 -19.27 6.61 -13.35
C ALA A 47 -17.87 7.13 -13.72
N LEU A 48 -16.84 6.29 -13.51
CA LEU A 48 -15.47 6.63 -13.89
C LEU A 48 -15.32 6.64 -15.42
N LYS A 49 -14.43 7.51 -15.91
CA LYS A 49 -14.05 7.58 -17.32
C LYS A 49 -12.61 7.15 -17.48
N GLY A 50 -12.36 6.15 -18.32
CA GLY A 50 -11.04 5.69 -18.73
C GLY A 50 -10.75 6.06 -20.18
N GLU A 51 -9.56 5.66 -20.67
CA GLU A 51 -9.15 5.92 -22.06
C GLU A 51 -10.08 5.23 -23.07
N ASN A 52 -10.57 4.02 -22.75
CA ASN A 52 -11.34 3.16 -23.67
C ASN A 52 -12.77 2.90 -23.21
N PHE A 53 -13.24 3.51 -22.12
CA PHE A 53 -14.62 3.33 -21.63
C PHE A 53 -15.12 4.59 -20.91
N ASP A 54 -16.44 4.76 -20.88
CA ASP A 54 -17.12 5.77 -20.09
C ASP A 54 -18.17 5.09 -19.18
N GLY A 55 -17.99 5.19 -17.86
CA GLY A 55 -18.91 4.63 -16.87
C GLY A 55 -20.33 5.17 -16.98
N HIS A 56 -20.51 6.37 -17.54
CA HIS A 56 -21.83 6.97 -17.76
C HIS A 56 -22.71 6.12 -18.73
N ASP A 57 -22.10 5.40 -19.64
CA ASP A 57 -22.81 4.54 -20.59
C ASP A 57 -23.38 3.28 -19.92
N HIS A 58 -22.95 2.99 -18.69
CA HIS A 58 -23.40 1.83 -17.91
C HIS A 58 -24.43 2.18 -16.82
N LEU A 59 -24.91 3.46 -16.74
CA LEU A 59 -25.86 3.88 -15.69
C LEU A 59 -27.20 3.15 -15.78
N ALA A 60 -27.71 2.89 -16.99
CA ALA A 60 -28.92 2.13 -17.14
C ALA A 60 -28.80 0.69 -16.59
N ALA A 61 -27.67 0.06 -16.81
CA ALA A 61 -27.37 -1.27 -16.23
C ALA A 61 -27.21 -1.22 -14.72
N ALA A 62 -26.57 -0.17 -14.17
CA ALA A 62 -26.43 0.03 -12.74
C ALA A 62 -27.81 0.26 -12.08
N ALA A 63 -28.67 1.10 -12.68
CA ALA A 63 -30.02 1.31 -12.20
C ALA A 63 -30.86 0.03 -12.24
N ALA A 64 -30.81 -0.75 -13.33
CA ALA A 64 -31.47 -2.05 -13.43
C ALA A 64 -30.95 -3.07 -12.38
N ALA A 65 -29.69 -2.98 -11.98
CA ALA A 65 -29.12 -3.78 -10.90
C ALA A 65 -29.53 -3.28 -9.50
N GLY A 66 -30.26 -2.14 -9.38
CA GLY A 66 -30.84 -1.64 -8.14
C GLY A 66 -29.90 -0.81 -7.26
N VAL A 67 -28.87 -0.13 -7.84
CA VAL A 67 -28.07 0.82 -7.03
C VAL A 67 -28.93 1.97 -6.53
N ALA A 68 -28.59 2.52 -5.37
CA ALA A 68 -29.36 3.60 -4.73
C ALA A 68 -29.14 4.98 -5.40
N ALA A 69 -27.98 5.20 -6.00
CA ALA A 69 -27.63 6.47 -6.62
C ALA A 69 -26.43 6.32 -7.57
N ALA A 70 -26.11 7.38 -8.31
CA ALA A 70 -24.89 7.45 -9.12
C ALA A 70 -24.11 8.75 -8.87
N LEU A 71 -22.77 8.65 -8.89
CA LEU A 71 -21.85 9.77 -8.95
C LEU A 71 -21.44 9.97 -10.42
N VAL A 72 -21.73 11.12 -10.99
CA VAL A 72 -21.63 11.38 -12.43
C VAL A 72 -20.99 12.73 -12.72
N ALA A 73 -20.26 12.87 -13.84
CA ALA A 73 -19.72 14.15 -14.31
C ALA A 73 -20.69 14.88 -15.26
N ARG A 74 -21.71 14.21 -15.76
CA ARG A 74 -22.78 14.78 -16.59
C ARG A 74 -24.11 14.13 -16.24
N PRO A 75 -25.24 14.86 -16.33
CA PRO A 75 -26.54 14.24 -16.13
C PRO A 75 -26.78 13.14 -17.16
N VAL A 76 -27.42 12.05 -16.72
CA VAL A 76 -27.86 10.95 -17.58
C VAL A 76 -29.35 10.74 -17.36
N ASP A 77 -30.10 10.49 -18.43
CA ASP A 77 -31.55 10.27 -18.38
C ASP A 77 -31.84 8.83 -17.89
N VAL A 78 -31.85 8.67 -16.57
CA VAL A 78 -32.20 7.44 -15.87
C VAL A 78 -32.95 7.80 -14.58
N ASP A 79 -33.90 6.96 -14.19
CA ASP A 79 -34.65 7.14 -12.92
C ASP A 79 -33.80 6.70 -11.72
N LEU A 80 -32.84 7.54 -11.37
CA LEU A 80 -31.89 7.31 -10.27
C LEU A 80 -31.40 8.64 -9.71
N PRO A 81 -31.30 8.82 -8.37
CA PRO A 81 -30.62 9.95 -7.77
C PRO A 81 -29.18 10.10 -8.28
N GLN A 82 -28.79 11.30 -8.66
CA GLN A 82 -27.46 11.58 -9.22
C GLN A 82 -26.73 12.64 -8.42
N LEU A 83 -25.49 12.35 -8.06
CA LEU A 83 -24.51 13.28 -7.53
C LEU A 83 -23.70 13.83 -8.70
N LEU A 84 -23.97 15.04 -9.13
CA LEU A 84 -23.28 15.69 -10.24
C LEU A 84 -22.02 16.40 -9.72
N VAL A 85 -20.87 16.03 -10.23
CA VAL A 85 -19.55 16.57 -9.91
C VAL A 85 -18.82 17.00 -11.17
N ALA A 86 -17.76 17.79 -11.06
CA ALA A 86 -16.95 18.20 -12.21
C ALA A 86 -16.12 17.03 -12.80
N ASP A 87 -15.61 16.16 -11.93
CA ASP A 87 -14.78 15.00 -12.26
C ASP A 87 -15.05 13.89 -11.26
N THR A 88 -15.41 12.71 -11.74
CA THR A 88 -15.80 11.58 -10.87
C THR A 88 -14.61 10.90 -10.18
N GLU A 89 -13.42 10.88 -10.80
CA GLU A 89 -12.20 10.37 -10.20
C GLU A 89 -11.73 11.30 -9.08
N ARG A 90 -11.71 12.62 -9.36
CA ARG A 90 -11.35 13.61 -8.34
C ARG A 90 -12.34 13.60 -7.17
N ALA A 91 -13.63 13.51 -7.42
CA ALA A 91 -14.68 13.44 -6.39
C ALA A 91 -14.54 12.18 -5.53
N LEU A 92 -14.14 11.05 -6.12
CA LEU A 92 -13.83 9.82 -5.36
C LEU A 92 -12.66 10.04 -4.38
N GLY A 93 -11.60 10.72 -4.82
CA GLY A 93 -10.48 11.11 -3.97
C GLY A 93 -10.88 12.07 -2.85
N ASP A 94 -11.67 13.12 -3.18
CA ASP A 94 -12.15 14.13 -2.23
C ASP A 94 -13.06 13.51 -1.16
N LEU A 95 -13.92 12.57 -1.53
CA LEU A 95 -14.74 11.79 -0.61
C LEU A 95 -13.88 10.96 0.34
N ALA A 96 -12.90 10.22 -0.21
CA ALA A 96 -11.98 9.42 0.59
C ALA A 96 -11.19 10.28 1.58
N ALA A 97 -10.66 11.41 1.13
CA ALA A 97 -9.94 12.38 1.97
C ALA A 97 -10.84 12.96 3.08
N ALA A 98 -12.09 13.29 2.77
CA ALA A 98 -13.04 13.79 3.75
C ALA A 98 -13.36 12.74 4.82
N ILE A 99 -13.56 11.49 4.42
CA ILE A 99 -13.76 10.35 5.34
C ILE A 99 -12.52 10.12 6.20
N GLN A 100 -11.31 10.12 5.59
CA GLN A 100 -10.05 9.89 6.33
C GLN A 100 -9.80 10.99 7.37
N ARG A 101 -10.11 12.25 7.07
CA ARG A 101 -9.96 13.38 8.02
C ARG A 101 -10.85 13.26 9.26
N GLN A 102 -11.99 12.56 9.16
CA GLN A 102 -12.91 12.33 10.28
C GLN A 102 -12.50 11.18 11.19
N ARG A 103 -11.49 10.41 10.80
CA ARG A 103 -11.01 9.24 11.55
C ARG A 103 -9.81 9.58 12.44
N SER A 104 -9.72 8.91 13.57
CA SER A 104 -8.54 8.93 14.44
C SER A 104 -7.50 7.87 14.07
N THR A 105 -7.68 7.18 12.95
CA THR A 105 -6.82 6.10 12.46
C THR A 105 -5.39 6.60 12.22
N ARG A 106 -4.41 5.91 12.78
CA ARG A 106 -2.99 6.16 12.49
C ARG A 106 -2.61 5.54 11.15
N VAL A 107 -2.21 6.37 10.19
CA VAL A 107 -1.87 5.96 8.83
C VAL A 107 -0.40 5.64 8.71
N VAL A 108 -0.09 4.44 8.21
CA VAL A 108 1.24 4.01 7.76
C VAL A 108 1.20 3.98 6.23
N ALA A 109 2.01 4.80 5.58
CA ALA A 109 2.10 4.85 4.12
C ALA A 109 3.41 4.23 3.62
N ILE A 110 3.31 3.35 2.62
CA ILE A 110 4.43 2.60 2.06
C ILE A 110 4.48 2.83 0.55
N THR A 111 5.61 3.35 0.06
CA THR A 111 5.92 3.38 -1.37
C THR A 111 7.31 2.81 -1.63
N GLY A 112 7.74 2.77 -2.87
CA GLY A 112 9.03 2.24 -3.31
C GLY A 112 8.93 1.65 -4.71
N SER A 113 10.05 1.38 -5.34
CA SER A 113 10.08 0.68 -6.62
C SER A 113 9.71 -0.80 -6.43
N ASN A 114 10.35 -1.48 -5.48
CA ASN A 114 10.18 -2.90 -5.19
C ASN A 114 9.82 -3.15 -3.72
N GLY A 115 9.25 -4.32 -3.41
CA GLY A 115 9.03 -4.80 -2.04
C GLY A 115 7.84 -4.20 -1.29
N LYS A 116 7.12 -3.21 -1.83
CA LYS A 116 5.98 -2.54 -1.17
C LYS A 116 4.97 -3.50 -0.55
N THR A 117 4.49 -4.44 -1.34
CA THR A 117 3.45 -5.40 -0.91
C THR A 117 3.98 -6.39 0.13
N SER A 118 5.25 -6.81 0.00
CA SER A 118 5.91 -7.66 1.00
C SER A 118 6.05 -6.92 2.34
N VAL A 119 6.52 -5.67 2.33
CA VAL A 119 6.59 -4.83 3.54
C VAL A 119 5.20 -4.59 4.13
N LYS A 120 4.18 -4.30 3.29
CA LYS A 120 2.79 -4.18 3.74
C LYS A 120 2.31 -5.44 4.45
N ALA A 121 2.55 -6.61 3.89
CA ALA A 121 2.14 -7.90 4.47
C ALA A 121 2.86 -8.17 5.81
N LEU A 122 4.17 -7.92 5.87
CA LEU A 122 4.96 -8.05 7.09
C LEU A 122 4.49 -7.07 8.18
N ALA A 123 4.31 -5.80 7.85
CA ALA A 123 3.81 -4.78 8.77
C ALA A 123 2.38 -5.09 9.25
N LEU A 124 1.52 -5.58 8.35
CA LEU A 124 0.17 -6.03 8.71
C LEU A 124 0.22 -7.18 9.71
N SER A 125 1.04 -8.19 9.46
CA SER A 125 1.23 -9.31 10.39
C SER A 125 1.71 -8.84 11.76
N ILE A 126 2.70 -7.95 11.83
CA ILE A 126 3.20 -7.40 13.10
C ILE A 126 2.07 -6.69 13.86
N LEU A 127 1.34 -5.79 13.19
CA LEU A 127 0.28 -5.02 13.82
C LEU A 127 -0.88 -5.91 14.28
N GLN A 128 -1.29 -6.90 13.49
CA GLN A 128 -2.35 -7.86 13.85
C GLN A 128 -2.02 -8.71 15.07
N HIS A 129 -0.72 -9.04 15.28
CA HIS A 129 -0.27 -9.76 16.46
C HIS A 129 -0.09 -8.87 17.70
N ALA A 130 0.07 -7.57 17.48
CA ALA A 130 0.28 -6.58 18.55
C ALA A 130 -1.02 -5.92 19.03
N THR A 131 -2.13 -6.09 18.31
CA THR A 131 -3.41 -5.41 18.58
C THR A 131 -4.58 -6.40 18.56
N SER A 132 -5.79 -5.91 18.89
CA SER A 132 -6.99 -6.72 18.83
C SER A 132 -7.49 -6.97 17.39
N PRO A 133 -8.23 -8.06 17.14
CA PRO A 133 -8.83 -8.32 15.84
C PRO A 133 -9.70 -7.14 15.36
N GLY A 134 -9.54 -6.74 14.11
CA GLY A 134 -10.30 -5.64 13.49
C GLY A 134 -9.74 -4.24 13.71
N GLU A 135 -8.70 -4.07 14.55
CA GLU A 135 -8.08 -2.77 14.79
C GLU A 135 -7.08 -2.36 13.69
N VAL A 136 -6.71 -3.26 12.81
CA VAL A 136 -5.77 -3.01 11.72
C VAL A 136 -6.42 -3.23 10.37
N TYR A 137 -6.26 -2.28 9.49
CA TYR A 137 -6.66 -2.39 8.09
C TYR A 137 -5.47 -2.20 7.16
N ALA A 138 -5.47 -2.88 6.03
CA ALA A 138 -4.54 -2.62 4.93
C ALA A 138 -5.30 -2.62 3.60
N ASN A 139 -4.90 -1.78 2.65
CA ASN A 139 -5.53 -1.79 1.33
C ASN A 139 -5.38 -3.16 0.67
N PRO A 140 -6.51 -3.77 0.23
CA PRO A 140 -6.50 -5.12 -0.33
C PRO A 140 -5.86 -5.16 -1.72
N GLY A 141 -5.17 -6.26 -2.01
CA GLY A 141 -4.58 -6.49 -3.32
C GLY A 141 -3.64 -5.35 -3.76
N ASN A 142 -3.84 -4.89 -4.99
CA ASN A 142 -3.12 -3.79 -5.62
C ASN A 142 -3.92 -2.48 -5.70
N ARG A 143 -4.86 -2.24 -4.78
CA ARG A 143 -5.62 -0.97 -4.70
C ARG A 143 -4.73 0.15 -4.16
N ASN A 144 -3.75 0.57 -4.93
CA ASN A 144 -2.68 1.48 -4.53
C ASN A 144 -2.48 2.70 -5.45
N ASN A 145 -3.40 2.89 -6.42
CA ASN A 145 -3.39 3.99 -7.39
C ASN A 145 -4.53 4.99 -7.14
N GLU A 146 -4.71 5.97 -8.04
CA GLU A 146 -5.66 7.10 -7.98
C GLU A 146 -7.14 6.68 -7.82
N ILE A 147 -7.49 5.45 -8.18
CA ILE A 147 -8.84 4.89 -8.00
C ILE A 147 -8.84 3.90 -6.83
N GLY A 148 -7.83 3.03 -6.78
CA GLY A 148 -7.78 1.92 -5.83
C GLY A 148 -7.61 2.38 -4.38
N LEU A 149 -6.73 3.37 -4.12
CA LEU A 149 -6.51 3.86 -2.76
C LEU A 149 -7.73 4.60 -2.20
N PRO A 150 -8.40 5.52 -2.92
CA PRO A 150 -9.64 6.12 -2.45
C PRO A 150 -10.69 5.08 -2.04
N LEU A 151 -10.93 4.07 -2.87
CA LEU A 151 -11.86 2.98 -2.55
C LEU A 151 -11.42 2.22 -1.28
N ALA A 152 -10.14 1.94 -1.14
CA ALA A 152 -9.61 1.25 0.05
C ALA A 152 -9.77 2.11 1.32
N VAL A 153 -9.55 3.42 1.23
CA VAL A 153 -9.77 4.36 2.34
C VAL A 153 -11.25 4.40 2.73
N ILE A 154 -12.16 4.46 1.77
CA ILE A 154 -13.60 4.46 2.02
C ILE A 154 -14.07 3.16 2.65
N ASP A 155 -13.53 2.02 2.19
CA ASP A 155 -13.86 0.69 2.69
C ASP A 155 -13.24 0.37 4.07
N ALA A 156 -12.23 1.13 4.51
CA ALA A 156 -11.59 0.89 5.80
C ALA A 156 -12.61 0.98 6.95
N PRO A 157 -12.60 0.01 7.89
CA PRO A 157 -13.49 0.04 9.05
C PRO A 157 -13.30 1.30 9.88
N GLY A 158 -14.40 1.91 10.33
CA GLY A 158 -14.35 3.10 11.20
C GLY A 158 -13.66 2.86 12.54
N ALA A 159 -13.64 1.62 13.01
CA ALA A 159 -12.99 1.19 14.25
C ALA A 159 -11.48 0.87 14.08
N ALA A 160 -10.93 0.94 12.87
CA ALA A 160 -9.52 0.66 12.66
C ALA A 160 -8.63 1.71 13.33
N HIS A 161 -7.81 1.30 14.28
CA HIS A 161 -6.82 2.17 14.93
C HIS A 161 -5.61 2.41 14.01
N PHE A 162 -5.26 1.44 13.17
CA PHE A 162 -4.17 1.50 12.22
C PHE A 162 -4.65 1.20 10.82
N ALA A 163 -4.16 1.98 9.85
CA ALA A 163 -4.35 1.70 8.43
C ALA A 163 -3.00 1.71 7.72
N ILE A 164 -2.68 0.63 7.03
CA ILE A 164 -1.47 0.51 6.22
C ILE A 164 -1.88 0.70 4.76
N TYR A 165 -1.39 1.77 4.15
CA TYR A 165 -1.66 2.07 2.74
C TYR A 165 -0.39 1.92 1.90
N GLU A 166 -0.38 0.90 1.04
CA GLU A 166 0.56 0.82 -0.07
C GLU A 166 0.16 1.86 -1.11
N MET A 167 1.10 2.71 -1.52
CA MET A 167 0.92 3.79 -2.50
C MET A 167 1.81 3.55 -3.71
N GLY A 168 1.20 3.31 -4.86
CA GLY A 168 1.85 3.12 -6.14
C GLY A 168 2.02 4.44 -6.89
N ALA A 169 3.03 4.52 -7.75
CA ALA A 169 3.23 5.65 -8.64
C ALA A 169 3.64 5.18 -10.03
N GLY A 170 2.96 5.66 -11.06
CA GLY A 170 3.27 5.47 -12.47
C GLY A 170 3.71 6.77 -13.17
N LYS A 171 3.46 7.94 -12.58
CA LYS A 171 3.80 9.26 -13.11
C LYS A 171 4.12 10.25 -11.99
N PRO A 172 4.81 11.38 -12.29
CA PRO A 172 5.03 12.46 -11.33
C PRO A 172 3.70 12.97 -10.73
N GLY A 173 3.71 13.23 -9.41
CA GLY A 173 2.55 13.74 -8.67
C GLY A 173 1.66 12.67 -8.05
N ASP A 174 1.74 11.38 -8.47
CA ASP A 174 0.86 10.33 -7.96
C ASP A 174 0.94 10.18 -6.45
N ILE A 175 2.14 10.13 -5.86
CA ILE A 175 2.29 9.96 -4.41
C ILE A 175 1.78 11.19 -3.65
N ALA A 176 2.02 12.40 -4.15
CA ALA A 176 1.49 13.60 -3.55
C ALA A 176 -0.06 13.55 -3.49
N TYR A 177 -0.70 13.17 -4.60
CA TYR A 177 -2.16 12.99 -4.66
C TYR A 177 -2.66 11.94 -3.66
N LEU A 178 -2.01 10.78 -3.57
CA LEU A 178 -2.42 9.71 -2.67
C LEU A 178 -2.23 10.08 -1.19
N THR A 179 -1.18 10.84 -0.88
CA THR A 179 -0.94 11.32 0.49
C THR A 179 -1.85 12.47 0.90
N ASP A 180 -2.36 13.27 -0.03
CA ASP A 180 -3.41 14.27 0.24
C ASP A 180 -4.71 13.58 0.68
N ILE A 181 -5.00 12.38 0.15
CA ILE A 181 -6.16 11.56 0.57
C ILE A 181 -5.93 10.97 1.96
N ALA A 182 -4.74 10.40 2.21
CA ALA A 182 -4.42 9.72 3.45
C ALA A 182 -3.06 10.19 4.02
N PRO A 183 -2.99 11.37 4.65
CA PRO A 183 -1.76 11.92 5.20
C PRO A 183 -1.13 11.00 6.25
N PRO A 184 0.14 10.58 6.08
CA PRO A 184 0.75 9.56 6.91
C PRO A 184 1.23 10.10 8.28
N HIS A 185 1.13 9.25 9.31
CA HIS A 185 1.83 9.39 10.58
C HIS A 185 3.21 8.72 10.52
N VAL A 186 3.32 7.64 9.74
CA VAL A 186 4.58 6.95 9.47
C VAL A 186 4.68 6.71 7.96
N ALA A 187 5.79 7.11 7.36
CA ALA A 187 6.01 6.99 5.92
C ALA A 187 7.30 6.23 5.60
N LEU A 188 7.24 5.41 4.54
CA LEU A 188 8.37 4.63 4.05
C LEU A 188 8.50 4.76 2.53
N VAL A 189 9.71 5.08 2.07
CA VAL A 189 10.18 4.73 0.72
C VAL A 189 11.09 3.51 0.85
N ASN A 190 10.61 2.34 0.42
CA ASN A 190 11.34 1.09 0.61
C ASN A 190 12.67 1.07 -0.17
N ASN A 191 12.63 1.47 -1.43
CA ASN A 191 13.80 1.63 -2.30
C ASN A 191 13.47 2.44 -3.54
N ILE A 192 14.53 2.92 -4.21
CA ILE A 192 14.48 3.60 -5.50
C ILE A 192 15.26 2.77 -6.52
N ALA A 193 14.55 2.24 -7.51
CA ALA A 193 15.12 1.48 -8.62
C ALA A 193 14.48 1.92 -9.95
N PRO A 194 15.07 1.62 -11.10
CA PRO A 194 14.49 1.88 -12.40
C PRO A 194 13.12 1.19 -12.53
N ALA A 195 12.06 1.99 -12.43
CA ALA A 195 10.69 1.54 -12.59
C ALA A 195 9.90 2.66 -13.28
N HIS A 196 9.10 2.31 -14.30
CA HIS A 196 8.30 3.26 -15.07
C HIS A 196 9.11 4.43 -15.66
N LEU A 197 10.38 4.21 -16.05
CA LEU A 197 11.28 5.27 -16.53
C LEU A 197 10.72 6.02 -17.74
N GLU A 198 9.97 5.35 -18.61
CA GLU A 198 9.32 5.97 -19.77
C GLU A 198 8.40 7.14 -19.38
N ARG A 199 7.71 7.01 -18.24
CA ARG A 199 6.77 8.03 -17.73
C ARG A 199 7.41 8.95 -16.69
N MET A 200 8.39 8.46 -15.95
CA MET A 200 9.08 9.21 -14.88
C MET A 200 10.25 10.04 -15.40
N GLY A 201 10.86 9.66 -16.53
CA GLY A 201 11.98 10.34 -17.18
C GLY A 201 13.36 10.00 -16.60
N SER A 202 13.54 9.98 -15.28
CA SER A 202 14.83 9.70 -14.66
C SER A 202 14.68 9.04 -13.28
N LEU A 203 15.77 8.44 -12.78
CA LEU A 203 15.82 7.87 -11.44
C LEU A 203 15.62 8.94 -10.34
N LEU A 204 16.14 10.15 -10.58
CA LEU A 204 15.90 11.30 -9.69
C LEU A 204 14.40 11.68 -9.65
N ALA A 205 13.72 11.67 -10.79
CA ALA A 205 12.29 11.93 -10.84
C ALA A 205 11.46 10.83 -10.14
N VAL A 206 11.92 9.56 -10.21
CA VAL A 206 11.34 8.47 -9.40
C VAL A 206 11.51 8.77 -7.90
N ALA A 207 12.73 9.18 -7.48
CA ALA A 207 13.01 9.53 -6.08
C ALA A 207 12.18 10.75 -5.62
N GLN A 208 12.07 11.79 -6.43
CA GLN A 208 11.25 12.98 -6.15
C GLN A 208 9.77 12.63 -6.01
N THR A 209 9.23 11.85 -6.95
CA THR A 209 7.83 11.42 -6.93
C THR A 209 7.52 10.60 -5.68
N LYS A 210 8.35 9.60 -5.35
CA LYS A 210 8.15 8.75 -4.18
C LYS A 210 8.45 9.50 -2.88
N GLY A 211 9.42 10.41 -2.88
CA GLY A 211 9.80 11.24 -1.75
C GLY A 211 8.69 12.20 -1.27
N ALA A 212 7.71 12.50 -2.12
CA ALA A 212 6.52 13.27 -1.72
C ALA A 212 5.76 12.63 -0.53
N ILE A 213 5.92 11.32 -0.29
CA ILE A 213 5.35 10.65 0.88
C ILE A 213 5.89 11.22 2.20
N TYR A 214 7.15 11.64 2.23
CA TYR A 214 7.75 12.24 3.39
C TYR A 214 7.34 13.71 3.56
N GLU A 215 7.05 14.39 2.45
CA GLU A 215 6.61 15.80 2.49
C GLU A 215 5.22 15.93 3.11
N ALA A 216 4.40 14.89 2.96
CA ALA A 216 3.05 14.80 3.52
C ALA A 216 2.99 14.30 4.97
N LEU A 217 4.13 13.97 5.60
CA LEU A 217 4.16 13.56 7.00
C LEU A 217 3.55 14.63 7.90
N ARG A 218 2.75 14.18 8.86
CA ARG A 218 2.23 15.04 9.92
C ARG A 218 3.37 15.63 10.78
N PRO A 219 3.16 16.71 11.50
CA PRO A 219 4.21 17.36 12.29
C PRO A 219 4.90 16.44 13.31
N ASP A 220 4.16 15.47 13.87
CA ASP A 220 4.63 14.45 14.81
C ASP A 220 5.00 13.12 14.11
N GLY A 221 5.06 13.13 12.78
CA GLY A 221 5.27 11.96 11.97
C GLY A 221 6.69 11.40 12.02
N VAL A 222 6.83 10.15 11.52
CA VAL A 222 8.11 9.45 11.47
C VAL A 222 8.42 9.05 10.04
N ALA A 223 9.59 9.44 9.55
CA ALA A 223 10.15 8.99 8.28
C ALA A 223 11.01 7.73 8.50
N VAL A 224 10.65 6.64 7.83
CA VAL A 224 11.45 5.41 7.79
C VAL A 224 12.23 5.40 6.49
N ILE A 225 13.57 5.38 6.57
CA ILE A 225 14.47 5.54 5.43
C ILE A 225 15.35 4.31 5.28
N ASN A 226 15.45 3.77 4.08
CA ASN A 226 16.41 2.75 3.73
C ASN A 226 17.81 3.38 3.63
N ALA A 227 18.70 3.05 4.57
CA ALA A 227 20.07 3.58 4.63
C ALA A 227 20.97 2.98 3.54
N ASP A 228 20.65 1.78 3.06
CA ASP A 228 21.38 1.09 2.00
C ASP A 228 20.97 1.57 0.59
N ASP A 229 19.88 2.34 0.47
CA ASP A 229 19.43 2.89 -0.80
C ASP A 229 20.28 4.11 -1.21
N ALA A 230 20.63 4.21 -2.48
CA ALA A 230 21.42 5.31 -3.02
C ALA A 230 20.81 6.70 -2.74
N PHE A 231 19.49 6.79 -2.59
CA PHE A 231 18.76 8.01 -2.25
C PHE A 231 18.49 8.18 -0.74
N GLY A 232 18.90 7.24 0.10
CA GLY A 232 18.67 7.31 1.55
C GLY A 232 19.20 8.61 2.16
N SER A 233 20.46 8.93 1.91
CA SER A 233 21.09 10.18 2.38
C SER A 233 20.43 11.42 1.77
N TRP A 234 19.98 11.36 0.52
CA TRP A 234 19.28 12.46 -0.14
C TRP A 234 17.93 12.75 0.53
N PHE A 235 17.13 11.73 0.85
CA PHE A 235 15.88 11.91 1.61
C PHE A 235 16.14 12.51 2.98
N GLN A 236 17.15 12.01 3.71
CA GLN A 236 17.50 12.51 5.03
C GLN A 236 17.90 13.99 4.99
N GLN A 237 18.74 14.40 4.02
CA GLN A 237 19.12 15.79 3.83
C GLN A 237 17.93 16.68 3.55
N ARG A 238 17.02 16.27 2.65
CA ARG A 238 15.79 17.03 2.37
C ARG A 238 14.92 17.22 3.60
N LEU A 239 14.77 16.19 4.42
CA LEU A 239 13.99 16.28 5.66
C LEU A 239 14.67 17.23 6.67
N ALA A 240 15.98 17.20 6.76
CA ALA A 240 16.74 18.09 7.65
C ALA A 240 16.59 19.58 7.29
N THR A 241 16.31 19.92 6.02
CA THR A 241 16.06 21.32 5.63
C THR A 241 14.81 21.93 6.25
N ARG A 242 13.92 21.12 6.87
CA ARG A 242 12.72 21.57 7.57
C ARG A 242 13.03 22.19 8.96
N GLY A 243 14.28 22.12 9.41
CA GLY A 243 14.69 22.66 10.72
C GLY A 243 13.90 22.01 11.87
N ASP A 244 13.32 22.82 12.73
CA ASP A 244 12.55 22.36 13.91
C ASP A 244 11.26 21.58 13.54
N GLN A 245 10.82 21.65 12.29
CA GLN A 245 9.68 20.87 11.78
C GLN A 245 10.09 19.56 11.11
N ALA A 246 11.38 19.18 11.17
CA ALA A 246 11.82 17.92 10.60
C ALA A 246 11.18 16.74 11.36
N PRO A 247 10.63 15.74 10.65
CA PRO A 247 10.08 14.56 11.29
C PRO A 247 11.19 13.74 11.94
N ARG A 248 10.85 12.94 12.94
CA ARG A 248 11.76 11.93 13.46
C ARG A 248 12.13 10.95 12.34
N VAL A 249 13.39 10.59 12.24
CA VAL A 249 13.89 9.62 11.24
C VAL A 249 14.28 8.33 11.95
N ILE A 250 13.91 7.19 11.34
CA ILE A 250 14.42 5.86 11.66
C ILE A 250 15.04 5.30 10.38
N ARG A 251 16.33 4.95 10.44
CA ARG A 251 17.06 4.36 9.31
C ARG A 251 17.14 2.87 9.48
N PHE A 252 16.83 2.11 8.44
CA PHE A 252 17.05 0.67 8.40
C PHE A 252 18.00 0.29 7.29
N GLY A 253 18.71 -0.82 7.47
CA GLY A 253 19.65 -1.34 6.48
C GLY A 253 20.48 -2.50 7.03
N LEU A 254 21.27 -3.10 6.18
CA LEU A 254 22.22 -4.19 6.53
C LEU A 254 23.66 -3.67 6.61
N GLU A 255 23.91 -2.48 6.07
CA GLU A 255 25.21 -1.82 6.09
C GLU A 255 25.36 -0.94 7.34
N ALA A 256 26.58 -0.46 7.58
CA ALA A 256 26.89 0.37 8.73
C ALA A 256 26.09 1.71 8.72
N GLY A 257 25.65 2.15 9.88
CA GLY A 257 24.99 3.45 10.05
C GLY A 257 23.46 3.41 10.08
N ALA A 258 22.83 2.23 10.00
CA ALA A 258 21.40 2.08 10.22
C ALA A 258 21.06 2.02 11.72
N ASP A 259 19.87 2.54 12.09
CA ASP A 259 19.35 2.47 13.46
C ASP A 259 18.70 1.10 13.72
N VAL A 260 18.16 0.47 12.67
CA VAL A 260 17.56 -0.86 12.67
C VAL A 260 18.29 -1.71 11.66
N SER A 261 18.91 -2.80 12.10
CA SER A 261 19.76 -3.65 11.26
C SER A 261 19.58 -5.13 11.59
N ALA A 262 20.29 -5.99 10.87
CA ALA A 262 20.33 -7.42 11.14
C ALA A 262 21.78 -7.94 11.18
N ARG A 263 22.04 -8.89 12.07
CA ARG A 263 23.27 -9.66 12.12
C ARG A 263 22.98 -11.17 12.14
N ASP A 264 24.00 -11.97 11.92
CA ASP A 264 23.91 -13.44 11.93
C ASP A 264 22.85 -13.99 10.95
N VAL A 265 22.73 -13.36 9.79
CA VAL A 265 21.75 -13.72 8.76
C VAL A 265 22.05 -15.08 8.17
N ARG A 266 21.10 -16.01 8.28
CA ARG A 266 21.17 -17.37 7.73
C ARG A 266 19.93 -17.64 6.90
N SER A 267 20.10 -17.73 5.59
CA SER A 267 19.03 -18.01 4.65
C SER A 267 19.06 -19.46 4.19
N THR A 268 17.89 -20.07 4.08
CA THR A 268 17.64 -21.39 3.51
C THR A 268 16.46 -21.28 2.54
N PRO A 269 16.19 -22.25 1.67
CA PRO A 269 14.99 -22.22 0.82
C PRO A 269 13.66 -22.11 1.59
N ALA A 270 13.64 -22.54 2.86
CA ALA A 270 12.45 -22.50 3.72
C ALA A 270 12.23 -21.15 4.43
N GLY A 271 13.23 -20.25 4.40
CA GLY A 271 13.16 -18.96 5.08
C GLY A 271 14.49 -18.45 5.60
N THR A 272 14.46 -17.36 6.33
CA THR A 272 15.66 -16.69 6.84
C THR A 272 15.54 -16.44 8.34
N ARG A 273 16.66 -16.70 9.07
CA ARG A 273 16.83 -16.36 10.49
C ARG A 273 17.90 -15.30 10.62
N PHE A 274 17.70 -14.38 11.55
CA PHE A 274 18.66 -13.32 11.85
C PHE A 274 18.39 -12.73 13.24
N VAL A 275 19.34 -11.99 13.76
CA VAL A 275 19.15 -11.16 14.96
C VAL A 275 18.80 -9.75 14.49
N LEU A 276 17.59 -9.29 14.81
CA LEU A 276 17.17 -7.91 14.62
C LEU A 276 17.83 -7.05 15.69
N VAL A 277 18.54 -6.02 15.27
CA VAL A 277 19.20 -5.04 16.14
C VAL A 277 18.46 -3.71 16.00
N ALA A 278 18.06 -3.13 17.12
CA ALA A 278 17.36 -1.84 17.18
C ALA A 278 17.84 -1.02 18.40
N PRO A 279 17.58 0.28 18.47
CA PRO A 279 17.96 1.10 19.64
C PRO A 279 17.37 0.60 20.97
N SER A 280 16.26 -0.13 20.93
CA SER A 280 15.60 -0.72 22.11
C SER A 280 16.14 -2.09 22.52
N GLY A 281 17.13 -2.64 21.82
CA GLY A 281 17.74 -3.94 22.08
C GLY A 281 17.80 -4.85 20.86
N GLU A 282 17.99 -6.13 21.11
CA GLU A 282 18.15 -7.17 20.07
C GLU A 282 17.16 -8.32 20.30
N ILE A 283 16.74 -8.97 19.22
CA ILE A 283 15.88 -10.15 19.28
C ILE A 283 16.10 -11.08 18.08
N GLU A 284 16.04 -12.39 18.30
CA GLU A 284 16.04 -13.34 17.21
C GLU A 284 14.72 -13.28 16.42
N VAL A 285 14.82 -13.30 15.10
CA VAL A 285 13.71 -13.28 14.15
C VAL A 285 13.85 -14.42 13.15
N SER A 286 12.72 -15.03 12.82
CA SER A 286 12.61 -15.99 11.72
C SER A 286 11.51 -15.54 10.79
N ILE A 287 11.75 -15.50 9.48
CA ILE A 287 10.75 -15.21 8.45
C ILE A 287 10.68 -16.39 7.47
N ALA A 288 9.46 -16.72 7.00
CA ALA A 288 9.24 -17.81 6.04
C ALA A 288 9.56 -17.39 4.58
N MET A 289 10.48 -16.45 4.41
CA MET A 289 10.87 -15.90 3.10
C MET A 289 12.40 -15.93 2.98
N PRO A 290 12.95 -16.56 1.91
CA PRO A 290 14.38 -16.56 1.66
C PRO A 290 14.88 -15.24 1.07
N GLY A 291 16.19 -15.01 1.14
CA GLY A 291 16.89 -13.96 0.43
C GLY A 291 17.12 -12.68 1.23
N ARG A 292 18.25 -12.02 0.93
CA ARG A 292 18.72 -10.78 1.57
C ARG A 292 17.70 -9.65 1.47
N HIS A 293 17.03 -9.51 0.32
CA HIS A 293 16.00 -8.49 0.09
C HIS A 293 14.78 -8.66 1.02
N ASN A 294 14.43 -9.90 1.42
CA ASN A 294 13.35 -10.14 2.38
C ASN A 294 13.79 -9.82 3.82
N VAL A 295 15.07 -9.91 4.15
CA VAL A 295 15.60 -9.37 5.41
C VAL A 295 15.43 -7.84 5.42
N LEU A 296 15.79 -7.14 4.33
CA LEU A 296 15.55 -5.68 4.20
C LEU A 296 14.06 -5.33 4.32
N ASN A 297 13.17 -6.08 3.68
CA ASN A 297 11.72 -5.90 3.81
C ASN A 297 11.25 -6.10 5.27
N ALA A 298 11.82 -7.08 5.98
CA ALA A 298 11.53 -7.31 7.40
C ALA A 298 12.05 -6.18 8.29
N LEU A 299 13.25 -5.67 8.02
CA LEU A 299 13.79 -4.48 8.73
C LEU A 299 12.93 -3.23 8.49
N ALA A 300 12.47 -3.04 7.25
CA ALA A 300 11.53 -1.96 6.91
C ALA A 300 10.23 -2.07 7.72
N ALA A 301 9.62 -3.26 7.75
CA ALA A 301 8.39 -3.51 8.52
C ALA A 301 8.60 -3.36 10.04
N ALA A 302 9.74 -3.85 10.57
CA ALA A 302 10.12 -3.66 11.96
C ALA A 302 10.28 -2.17 12.30
N SER A 303 10.90 -1.38 11.41
CA SER A 303 11.08 0.06 11.59
C SER A 303 9.75 0.81 11.60
N LEU A 304 8.79 0.42 10.75
CA LEU A 304 7.42 0.95 10.79
C LEU A 304 6.74 0.65 12.14
N ALA A 305 6.91 -0.56 12.66
CA ALA A 305 6.37 -0.97 13.94
C ALA A 305 7.03 -0.24 15.13
N LEU A 306 8.35 -0.05 15.09
CA LEU A 306 9.09 0.75 16.07
C LEU A 306 8.67 2.23 16.02
N ALA A 307 8.37 2.76 14.84
CA ALA A 307 7.82 4.12 14.69
C ALA A 307 6.46 4.26 15.38
N LEU A 308 5.68 3.18 15.46
CA LEU A 308 4.42 3.08 16.20
C LEU A 308 4.60 2.72 17.68
N ALA A 309 5.85 2.63 18.17
CA ALA A 309 6.23 2.28 19.52
C ALA A 309 5.88 0.84 19.95
N LEU A 310 5.83 -0.12 19.00
CA LEU A 310 5.63 -1.52 19.31
C LEU A 310 6.90 -2.16 19.92
N PRO A 311 6.78 -3.08 20.89
CA PRO A 311 7.90 -3.73 21.52
C PRO A 311 8.50 -4.82 20.62
N LEU A 312 9.81 -5.07 20.72
CA LEU A 312 10.55 -6.06 19.93
C LEU A 312 9.92 -7.48 19.96
N PRO A 313 9.43 -8.01 21.09
CA PRO A 313 8.78 -9.33 21.09
C PRO A 313 7.55 -9.41 20.18
N ALA A 314 6.70 -8.38 20.14
CA ALA A 314 5.56 -8.33 19.24
C ALA A 314 5.98 -8.25 17.77
N ILE A 315 7.04 -7.50 17.47
CA ILE A 315 7.63 -7.42 16.13
C ILE A 315 8.13 -8.79 15.68
N ALA A 316 8.92 -9.47 16.52
CA ALA A 316 9.47 -10.80 16.19
C ALA A 316 8.35 -11.83 15.98
N THR A 317 7.33 -11.85 16.85
CA THR A 317 6.17 -12.75 16.72
C THR A 317 5.43 -12.50 15.41
N GLY A 318 5.12 -11.25 15.10
CA GLY A 318 4.41 -10.90 13.87
C GLY A 318 5.21 -11.19 12.59
N LEU A 319 6.52 -10.98 12.61
CA LEU A 319 7.40 -11.35 11.48
C LEU A 319 7.44 -12.87 11.29
N ALA A 320 7.52 -13.64 12.37
CA ALA A 320 7.54 -15.11 12.31
C ALA A 320 6.21 -15.70 11.79
N ALA A 321 5.10 -15.04 12.07
CA ALA A 321 3.77 -15.46 11.62
C ALA A 321 3.43 -15.01 10.19
N ALA A 322 4.24 -14.12 9.60
CA ALA A 322 3.98 -13.60 8.27
C ALA A 322 4.20 -14.66 7.18
N HIS A 323 3.31 -14.65 6.20
CA HIS A 323 3.41 -15.51 5.02
C HIS A 323 3.84 -14.70 3.78
N ALA A 324 4.53 -15.38 2.87
CA ALA A 324 4.86 -14.81 1.57
C ALA A 324 3.58 -14.47 0.79
N VAL A 325 3.62 -13.38 0.05
CA VAL A 325 2.53 -12.98 -0.85
C VAL A 325 2.60 -13.84 -2.12
N ALA A 326 1.46 -14.34 -2.59
CA ALA A 326 1.40 -15.16 -3.81
C ALA A 326 2.08 -14.47 -5.00
N GLY A 327 2.85 -15.24 -5.75
CA GLY A 327 3.64 -14.76 -6.90
C GLY A 327 4.84 -13.88 -6.52
N ARG A 328 5.32 -13.93 -5.26
CA ARG A 328 6.49 -13.16 -4.79
C ARG A 328 7.44 -14.08 -4.04
N LEU A 329 8.29 -14.77 -4.80
CA LEU A 329 9.29 -15.72 -4.31
C LEU A 329 8.71 -16.78 -3.36
N VAL A 330 7.52 -17.30 -3.70
CA VAL A 330 6.87 -18.38 -2.94
C VAL A 330 7.51 -19.69 -3.31
N SER A 331 8.07 -20.41 -2.33
CA SER A 331 8.68 -21.71 -2.53
C SER A 331 7.66 -22.84 -2.43
N HIS A 332 7.62 -23.71 -3.43
CA HIS A 332 6.79 -24.91 -3.48
C HIS A 332 7.68 -26.15 -3.57
N ALA A 333 7.56 -27.05 -2.59
CA ALA A 333 8.23 -28.34 -2.67
C ALA A 333 7.53 -29.23 -3.72
N LEU A 334 8.28 -29.78 -4.65
CA LEU A 334 7.80 -30.69 -5.70
C LEU A 334 8.18 -32.14 -5.42
N ALA A 335 7.52 -33.08 -6.10
CA ALA A 335 7.90 -34.47 -6.08
C ALA A 335 9.35 -34.65 -6.55
N GLY A 336 10.12 -35.54 -5.89
CA GLY A 336 11.54 -35.79 -6.23
C GLY A 336 12.52 -34.81 -5.60
N GLY A 337 12.08 -33.93 -4.67
CA GLY A 337 12.95 -33.04 -3.91
C GLY A 337 13.30 -31.71 -4.62
N ALA A 338 12.73 -31.46 -5.80
CA ALA A 338 12.86 -30.17 -6.47
C ALA A 338 12.06 -29.08 -5.75
N VAL A 339 12.49 -27.82 -5.87
CA VAL A 339 11.79 -26.66 -5.34
C VAL A 339 11.45 -25.72 -6.49
N LEU A 340 10.16 -25.40 -6.65
CA LEU A 340 9.70 -24.33 -7.54
C LEU A 340 9.59 -23.03 -6.73
N ILE A 341 10.21 -21.98 -7.22
CA ILE A 341 10.06 -20.62 -6.67
C ILE A 341 9.17 -19.82 -7.62
N ASP A 342 7.97 -19.45 -7.15
CA ASP A 342 7.01 -18.65 -7.90
C ASP A 342 7.23 -17.17 -7.62
N ASP A 343 7.68 -16.41 -8.64
CA ASP A 343 7.85 -14.94 -8.64
C ASP A 343 7.12 -14.31 -9.83
N SER A 344 5.95 -14.83 -10.16
CA SER A 344 5.20 -14.54 -11.40
C SER A 344 4.36 -13.26 -11.35
N TYR A 345 4.29 -12.54 -10.22
CA TYR A 345 3.39 -11.38 -10.09
C TYR A 345 3.79 -10.22 -11.00
N ASN A 346 5.06 -9.87 -11.07
CA ASN A 346 5.60 -8.78 -11.88
C ASN A 346 7.13 -8.85 -11.94
N ALA A 347 7.73 -8.38 -13.02
CA ALA A 347 9.17 -8.34 -13.19
C ALA A 347 9.65 -6.93 -13.58
N ASN A 348 10.79 -6.55 -13.03
CA ASN A 348 11.63 -5.44 -13.48
C ASN A 348 13.09 -5.81 -13.20
N PRO A 349 14.09 -5.10 -13.76
CA PRO A 349 15.50 -5.47 -13.61
C PRO A 349 15.90 -5.72 -12.16
N GLY A 350 15.55 -4.83 -11.23
CA GLY A 350 15.94 -4.97 -9.82
C GLY A 350 15.23 -6.11 -9.07
N SER A 351 13.98 -6.46 -9.42
CA SER A 351 13.32 -7.62 -8.84
C SER A 351 13.85 -8.93 -9.42
N LEU A 352 14.23 -8.93 -10.70
CA LEU A 352 14.84 -10.09 -11.35
C LEU A 352 16.23 -10.38 -10.77
N ASP A 353 17.06 -9.35 -10.53
CA ASP A 353 18.36 -9.51 -9.88
C ASP A 353 18.20 -10.17 -8.50
N ALA A 354 17.27 -9.70 -7.68
CA ALA A 354 16.98 -10.29 -6.38
C ALA A 354 16.50 -11.75 -6.46
N ALA A 355 15.70 -12.09 -7.47
CA ALA A 355 15.25 -13.46 -7.72
C ALA A 355 16.42 -14.38 -8.14
N ILE A 356 17.31 -13.90 -9.01
CA ILE A 356 18.51 -14.63 -9.44
C ILE A 356 19.45 -14.87 -8.25
N GLU A 357 19.71 -13.86 -7.43
CA GLU A 357 20.53 -13.99 -6.23
C GLU A 357 19.94 -15.01 -5.24
N THR A 358 18.62 -14.99 -5.06
CA THR A 358 17.92 -15.94 -4.20
C THR A 358 18.03 -17.37 -4.74
N LEU A 359 17.84 -17.56 -6.04
CA LEU A 359 17.99 -18.83 -6.72
C LEU A 359 19.43 -19.35 -6.61
N ALA A 360 20.42 -18.51 -6.89
CA ALA A 360 21.83 -18.86 -6.84
C ALA A 360 22.30 -19.25 -5.44
N SER A 361 21.86 -18.51 -4.41
CA SER A 361 22.22 -18.78 -3.01
C SER A 361 21.50 -20.01 -2.44
N GLY A 362 20.32 -20.32 -2.94
CA GLY A 362 19.47 -21.42 -2.46
C GLY A 362 19.73 -22.77 -3.11
N ARG A 363 20.48 -22.83 -4.23
CA ARG A 363 20.60 -24.06 -5.05
C ARG A 363 21.39 -25.20 -4.37
N GLY A 364 22.24 -24.91 -3.40
CA GLY A 364 23.16 -25.90 -2.81
C GLY A 364 24.06 -26.52 -3.88
N GLU A 365 24.12 -27.86 -3.92
CA GLU A 365 24.84 -28.63 -4.95
C GLU A 365 23.98 -28.99 -6.18
N GLY A 366 22.69 -28.58 -6.17
CA GLY A 366 21.74 -28.87 -7.24
C GLY A 366 21.87 -27.95 -8.45
N GLU A 367 21.14 -28.30 -9.51
CA GLU A 367 20.95 -27.40 -10.68
C GLU A 367 19.93 -26.34 -10.40
N ALA A 368 20.15 -25.14 -10.93
CA ALA A 368 19.21 -24.03 -10.85
C ALA A 368 18.71 -23.64 -12.26
N TRP A 369 17.41 -23.54 -12.41
CA TRP A 369 16.75 -23.19 -13.67
C TRP A 369 15.96 -21.90 -13.50
N LEU A 370 16.15 -20.94 -14.40
CA LEU A 370 15.38 -19.72 -14.47
C LEU A 370 14.46 -19.78 -15.68
N VAL A 371 13.15 -19.59 -15.45
CA VAL A 371 12.13 -19.52 -16.51
C VAL A 371 11.59 -18.10 -16.54
N LEU A 372 11.70 -17.44 -17.68
CA LEU A 372 11.19 -16.09 -17.92
C LEU A 372 9.99 -16.19 -18.87
N GLY A 373 8.87 -15.49 -18.55
CA GLY A 373 7.65 -15.43 -19.32
C GLY A 373 7.31 -14.00 -19.77
#